data_7b828c6548c2b5b571dfbd9389ae7d64
#
_entry.id   7b828c6548c2b5b571dfbd9389ae7d64
#
_cell.length_a   1.000
_cell.length_b   1.000
_cell.length_c   1.000
_cell.angle_alpha   90.00
_cell.angle_beta   90.00
_cell.angle_gamma   90.00
#
_symmetry.space_group_name_H-M   'P 1'
#
loop_
_entity.id
_entity.type
_entity.pdbx_description
1 polymer ?
#
loop_
_entity_poly.entity_id
_entity_poly.type
_entity_poly.pdbx_seq_one_letter_code
_entity_poly.pdbx_strand_id
1 'polypeptide(L)'
;DKIDLIEWLRHLPLLFVDDNHQTALVHAGLHPHWNLLESQQYANEVEAILRGHSAEHFLKVMYGDTPSRWTEHLSGYDRYRIILNCLTRIRYLTPDIELNFIEKNHPEKNQNANLIPWFEVENRENQEYRIIFGHWSTLQFYSKNNITCLDGGCVFGGQLISIDIDRPSMQIAVDAATNYCPISKLEQEYVGETDS
;
A
#
# COMPACT_ATOMS: atom_id res chain seq x y z
N ASP A 1 9.65 24.59 8.36
CA ASP A 1 8.35 24.04 7.99
C ASP A 1 8.48 22.82 7.07
N LYS A 2 9.05 22.94 5.83
CA LYS A 2 9.24 21.77 4.93
C LYS A 2 10.14 20.71 5.55
N ILE A 3 11.23 21.09 6.18
CA ILE A 3 12.18 20.18 6.84
C ILE A 3 11.49 19.48 8.01
N ASP A 4 10.79 20.23 8.84
CA ASP A 4 10.09 19.70 10.00
C ASP A 4 8.98 18.71 9.57
N LEU A 5 8.28 19.02 8.47
CA LEU A 5 7.26 18.13 7.92
C LEU A 5 7.87 16.82 7.37
N ILE A 6 8.97 16.89 6.64
CA ILE A 6 9.68 15.71 6.14
C ILE A 6 10.19 14.87 7.31
N GLU A 7 10.74 15.51 8.34
CA GLU A 7 11.23 14.81 9.53
C GLU A 7 10.08 14.13 10.28
N TRP A 8 8.94 14.79 10.43
CA TRP A 8 7.75 14.19 11.01
C TRP A 8 7.25 12.98 10.18
N LEU A 9 7.16 13.11 8.84
CA LEU A 9 6.72 12.03 7.96
C LEU A 9 7.61 10.79 8.04
N ARG A 10 8.93 10.97 8.13
CA ARG A 10 9.90 9.87 8.25
C ARG A 10 9.72 9.02 9.51
N HIS A 11 9.07 9.57 10.54
CA HIS A 11 8.85 8.90 11.81
C HIS A 11 7.47 8.22 11.90
N LEU A 12 6.59 8.44 10.92
CA LEU A 12 5.32 7.73 10.89
C LEU A 12 5.53 6.23 10.64
N PRO A 13 4.70 5.36 11.25
CA PRO A 13 4.76 3.94 10.99
C PRO A 13 4.29 3.61 9.56
N LEU A 14 4.96 2.65 8.91
CA LEU A 14 4.51 2.06 7.65
C LEU A 14 3.38 1.05 7.85
N LEU A 15 3.35 0.42 9.02
CA LEU A 15 2.30 -0.51 9.46
C LEU A 15 1.96 -0.22 10.91
N PHE A 16 0.70 0.08 11.18
CA PHE A 16 0.18 0.23 12.53
C PHE A 16 -0.70 -0.96 12.89
N VAL A 17 -0.50 -1.55 14.06
CA VAL A 17 -1.29 -2.68 14.56
C VAL A 17 -1.95 -2.32 15.88
N ASP A 18 -3.24 -2.55 15.93
CA ASP A 18 -4.07 -2.44 17.13
C ASP A 18 -4.53 -3.84 17.54
N ASP A 19 -3.87 -4.40 18.55
CA ASP A 19 -4.17 -5.74 19.06
C ASP A 19 -5.54 -5.80 19.75
N ASN A 20 -5.99 -4.69 20.34
CA ASN A 20 -7.29 -4.66 21.01
C ASN A 20 -8.45 -4.86 20.04
N HIS A 21 -8.33 -4.30 18.85
CA HIS A 21 -9.33 -4.43 17.78
C HIS A 21 -8.95 -5.48 16.73
N GLN A 22 -7.84 -6.21 16.94
CA GLN A 22 -7.28 -7.15 15.93
C GLN A 22 -7.26 -6.52 14.53
N THR A 23 -6.71 -5.32 14.43
CA THR A 23 -6.74 -4.50 13.22
C THR A 23 -5.35 -4.01 12.87
N ALA A 24 -5.00 -4.11 11.60
CA ALA A 24 -3.78 -3.56 11.02
C ALA A 24 -4.12 -2.47 9.99
N LEU A 25 -3.43 -1.33 10.08
CA LEU A 25 -3.55 -0.22 9.12
C LEU A 25 -2.27 -0.10 8.33
N VAL A 26 -2.39 -0.09 7.02
CA VAL A 26 -1.28 0.00 6.07
C VAL A 26 -1.67 0.86 4.88
N HIS A 27 -0.70 1.49 4.19
CA HIS A 27 -1.04 2.33 3.04
C HIS A 27 -1.65 1.54 1.88
N ALA A 28 -1.02 0.43 1.43
CA ALA A 28 -1.48 -0.33 0.26
C ALA A 28 -1.86 -1.79 0.58
N GLY A 29 -1.07 -2.51 1.33
CA GLY A 29 -1.39 -3.89 1.68
C GLY A 29 -0.22 -4.65 2.30
N LEU A 30 -0.40 -5.96 2.45
CA LEU A 30 0.58 -6.87 3.01
C LEU A 30 0.89 -8.00 2.01
N HIS A 31 2.13 -8.46 2.00
CA HIS A 31 2.48 -9.65 1.22
C HIS A 31 1.73 -10.88 1.77
N PRO A 32 1.12 -11.73 0.93
CA PRO A 32 0.28 -12.83 1.41
C PRO A 32 1.01 -13.88 2.25
N HIS A 33 2.30 -14.08 2.02
CA HIS A 33 3.12 -15.04 2.77
C HIS A 33 3.75 -14.47 4.03
N TRP A 34 3.42 -13.26 4.43
CA TRP A 34 3.86 -12.70 5.70
C TRP A 34 2.74 -12.81 6.73
N ASN A 35 2.99 -13.40 7.87
CA ASN A 35 2.12 -13.23 9.01
C ASN A 35 2.25 -11.79 9.55
N LEU A 36 1.39 -11.42 10.49
CA LEU A 36 1.37 -10.04 10.97
C LEU A 36 2.66 -9.65 11.72
N LEU A 37 3.22 -10.58 12.49
CA LEU A 37 4.47 -10.33 13.22
C LEU A 37 5.64 -10.10 12.26
N GLU A 38 5.77 -10.91 11.22
CA GLU A 38 6.76 -10.72 10.15
C GLU A 38 6.53 -9.40 9.43
N SER A 39 5.27 -9.07 9.10
CA SER A 39 4.93 -7.79 8.47
C SER A 39 5.37 -6.59 9.30
N GLN A 40 5.20 -6.64 10.63
CA GLN A 40 5.69 -5.60 11.54
C GLN A 40 7.23 -5.55 11.59
N GLN A 41 7.90 -6.71 11.64
CA GLN A 41 9.36 -6.77 11.63
C GLN A 41 9.93 -6.16 10.35
N TYR A 42 9.36 -6.49 9.19
CA TYR A 42 9.78 -5.94 7.90
C TYR A 42 9.47 -4.44 7.78
N ALA A 43 8.33 -3.99 8.26
CA ALA A 43 8.03 -2.56 8.34
C ALA A 43 9.08 -1.83 9.19
N ASN A 44 9.43 -2.37 10.36
CA ASN A 44 10.43 -1.79 11.25
C ASN A 44 11.83 -1.74 10.61
N GLU A 45 12.22 -2.71 9.78
CA GLU A 45 13.49 -2.67 9.04
C GLU A 45 13.57 -1.41 8.14
N VAL A 46 12.51 -1.13 7.38
CA VAL A 46 12.45 0.03 6.49
C VAL A 46 12.32 1.34 7.28
N GLU A 47 11.50 1.36 8.32
CA GLU A 47 11.36 2.51 9.21
C GLU A 47 12.69 2.91 9.87
N ALA A 48 13.49 1.92 10.29
CA ALA A 48 14.80 2.18 10.88
C ALA A 48 15.74 2.90 9.89
N ILE A 49 15.69 2.54 8.61
CA ILE A 49 16.48 3.24 7.57
C ILE A 49 15.94 4.64 7.30
N LEU A 50 14.61 4.79 7.19
CA LEU A 50 13.96 6.09 6.97
C LEU A 50 14.24 7.08 8.11
N ARG A 51 14.37 6.60 9.35
CA ARG A 51 14.71 7.42 10.53
C ARG A 51 16.21 7.62 10.72
N GLY A 52 17.03 6.79 10.10
CA GLY A 52 18.48 6.77 10.25
C GLY A 52 19.24 7.76 9.36
N HIS A 53 20.55 7.78 9.52
CA HIS A 53 21.45 8.63 8.73
C HIS A 53 21.49 8.26 7.23
N SER A 54 21.13 7.04 6.87
CA SER A 54 21.09 6.57 5.48
C SER A 54 19.81 6.93 4.74
N ALA A 55 18.87 7.62 5.37
CA ALA A 55 17.56 7.94 4.80
C ALA A 55 17.64 8.68 3.46
N GLU A 56 18.49 9.72 3.38
CA GLU A 56 18.64 10.49 2.13
C GLU A 56 19.13 9.62 0.97
N HIS A 57 20.07 8.72 1.24
CA HIS A 57 20.56 7.79 0.21
C HIS A 57 19.49 6.77 -0.16
N PHE A 58 18.78 6.22 0.83
CA PHE A 58 17.71 5.25 0.58
C PHE A 58 16.57 5.88 -0.24
N LEU A 59 16.14 7.09 0.05
CA LEU A 59 15.10 7.80 -0.70
C LEU A 59 15.46 7.98 -2.19
N LYS A 60 16.76 8.08 -2.54
CA LYS A 60 17.22 8.16 -3.93
C LYS A 60 17.16 6.82 -4.69
N VAL A 61 17.22 5.70 -3.97
CA VAL A 61 17.31 4.35 -4.56
C VAL A 61 16.12 3.45 -4.24
N MET A 62 15.19 3.90 -3.39
CA MET A 62 14.06 3.08 -2.95
C MET A 62 13.04 2.81 -4.05
N TYR A 63 12.94 3.71 -5.04
CA TYR A 63 11.97 3.59 -6.11
C TYR A 63 12.41 2.55 -7.14
N GLY A 64 11.47 1.78 -7.65
CA GLY A 64 11.73 0.77 -8.67
C GLY A 64 10.83 -0.45 -8.50
N ASP A 65 10.66 -1.21 -9.59
CA ASP A 65 9.75 -2.34 -9.68
C ASP A 65 10.46 -3.70 -9.47
N THR A 66 11.77 -3.65 -9.26
CA THR A 66 12.60 -4.85 -9.03
C THR A 66 13.32 -4.75 -7.68
N PRO A 67 13.38 -5.88 -6.92
CA PRO A 67 12.78 -7.17 -7.21
C PRO A 67 11.26 -7.15 -7.08
N SER A 68 10.56 -7.97 -7.86
CA SER A 68 9.11 -8.17 -7.79
C SER A 68 8.69 -9.36 -6.93
N ARG A 69 9.61 -10.30 -6.68
CA ARG A 69 9.39 -11.50 -5.88
C ARG A 69 10.06 -11.38 -4.52
N TRP A 70 9.29 -11.63 -3.47
CA TRP A 70 9.82 -11.76 -2.13
C TRP A 70 10.56 -13.08 -1.94
N THR A 71 11.72 -13.03 -1.32
CA THR A 71 12.42 -14.18 -0.73
C THR A 71 13.12 -13.76 0.55
N GLU A 72 13.25 -14.65 1.53
CA GLU A 72 13.94 -14.37 2.79
C GLU A 72 15.43 -14.05 2.62
N HIS A 73 16.02 -14.49 1.52
CA HIS A 73 17.45 -14.28 1.21
C HIS A 73 17.75 -12.88 0.65
N LEU A 74 16.72 -12.08 0.34
CA LEU A 74 16.93 -10.70 -0.08
C LEU A 74 17.61 -9.90 1.02
N SER A 75 18.54 -9.05 0.63
CA SER A 75 19.33 -8.22 1.55
C SER A 75 19.54 -6.81 0.98
N GLY A 76 19.98 -5.88 1.83
CA GLY A 76 20.27 -4.52 1.42
C GLY A 76 19.07 -3.79 0.83
N TYR A 77 19.32 -2.91 -0.13
CA TYR A 77 18.26 -2.07 -0.71
C TYR A 77 17.20 -2.83 -1.48
N ASP A 78 17.51 -3.98 -2.06
CA ASP A 78 16.53 -4.81 -2.74
C ASP A 78 15.48 -5.37 -1.76
N ARG A 79 15.93 -5.81 -0.57
CA ARG A 79 15.04 -6.23 0.51
C ARG A 79 14.16 -5.08 0.98
N TYR A 80 14.73 -3.91 1.24
CA TYR A 80 13.95 -2.75 1.70
C TYR A 80 12.98 -2.25 0.64
N ARG A 81 13.36 -2.29 -0.64
CA ARG A 81 12.50 -1.88 -1.75
C ARG A 81 11.28 -2.76 -1.89
N ILE A 82 11.43 -4.08 -1.84
CA ILE A 82 10.27 -4.97 -1.96
C ILE A 82 9.35 -4.87 -0.75
N ILE A 83 9.90 -4.74 0.46
CA ILE A 83 9.10 -4.50 1.66
C ILE A 83 8.29 -3.20 1.49
N LEU A 84 8.95 -2.11 1.14
CA LEU A 84 8.30 -0.83 0.92
C LEU A 84 7.23 -0.91 -0.17
N ASN A 85 7.53 -1.59 -1.29
CA ASN A 85 6.58 -1.79 -2.38
C ASN A 85 5.34 -2.58 -1.95
N CYS A 86 5.49 -3.59 -1.11
CA CYS A 86 4.35 -4.30 -0.53
C CYS A 86 3.50 -3.35 0.33
N LEU A 87 4.13 -2.63 1.25
CA LEU A 87 3.40 -1.79 2.19
C LEU A 87 2.76 -0.55 1.54
N THR A 88 3.32 -0.07 0.41
CA THR A 88 2.92 1.22 -0.17
C THR A 88 2.39 1.17 -1.60
N ARG A 89 2.58 0.05 -2.35
CA ARG A 89 2.25 0.01 -3.79
C ARG A 89 1.50 -1.24 -4.25
N ILE A 90 1.41 -2.29 -3.44
CA ILE A 90 0.81 -3.57 -3.83
C ILE A 90 -0.66 -3.39 -4.23
N ARG A 91 -1.06 -4.05 -5.32
CA ARG A 91 -2.44 -4.22 -5.76
C ARG A 91 -2.66 -5.65 -6.23
N TYR A 92 -1.99 -6.02 -7.29
CA TYR A 92 -2.07 -7.33 -7.91
C TYR A 92 -0.78 -8.11 -7.75
N LEU A 93 -0.94 -9.42 -7.78
CA LEU A 93 0.12 -10.41 -7.83
C LEU A 93 -0.07 -11.33 -9.03
N THR A 94 1.02 -11.85 -9.55
CA THR A 94 0.99 -12.96 -10.50
C THR A 94 0.66 -14.27 -9.77
N PRO A 95 0.35 -15.38 -10.48
CA PRO A 95 0.18 -16.71 -9.85
C PRO A 95 1.41 -17.17 -9.06
N ASP A 96 2.60 -16.71 -9.43
CA ASP A 96 3.87 -16.99 -8.74
C ASP A 96 4.16 -16.02 -7.56
N ILE A 97 3.15 -15.23 -7.17
CA ILE A 97 3.22 -14.26 -6.05
C ILE A 97 4.28 -13.17 -6.29
N GLU A 98 4.45 -12.74 -7.52
CA GLU A 98 5.25 -11.57 -7.87
C GLU A 98 4.39 -10.31 -7.91
N LEU A 99 4.92 -9.19 -7.41
CA LEU A 99 4.25 -7.89 -7.45
C LEU A 99 4.04 -7.43 -8.90
N ASN A 100 2.81 -7.07 -9.24
CA ASN A 100 2.48 -6.43 -10.50
C ASN A 100 2.16 -4.95 -10.27
N PHE A 101 2.93 -4.06 -10.90
CA PHE A 101 2.79 -2.60 -10.75
C PHE A 101 2.06 -1.94 -11.93
N ILE A 102 1.77 -2.71 -12.98
CA ILE A 102 1.17 -2.19 -14.22
C ILE A 102 -0.35 -2.10 -14.08
N GLU A 103 -1.00 -3.20 -13.61
CA GLU A 103 -2.45 -3.22 -13.48
C GLU A 103 -2.91 -2.42 -12.24
N LYS A 104 -3.85 -1.49 -12.47
CA LYS A 104 -4.35 -0.57 -11.44
C LYS A 104 -5.89 -0.50 -11.42
N ASN A 105 -6.55 -1.16 -12.36
CA ASN A 105 -8.00 -1.12 -12.48
C ASN A 105 -8.70 -1.87 -11.33
N HIS A 106 -9.99 -1.64 -11.20
CA HIS A 106 -10.86 -2.44 -10.34
C HIS A 106 -10.82 -3.92 -10.79
N PRO A 107 -10.85 -4.91 -9.88
CA PRO A 107 -10.78 -6.34 -10.24
C PRO A 107 -11.81 -6.77 -11.30
N GLU A 108 -13.03 -6.25 -11.26
CA GLU A 108 -14.05 -6.54 -12.27
C GLU A 108 -13.72 -5.99 -13.67
N LYS A 109 -12.81 -5.02 -13.76
CA LYS A 109 -12.37 -4.40 -15.02
C LYS A 109 -11.00 -4.90 -15.47
N ASN A 110 -10.37 -5.75 -14.66
CA ASN A 110 -9.10 -6.34 -14.98
C ASN A 110 -9.25 -7.31 -16.16
N GLN A 111 -8.53 -7.02 -17.24
CA GLN A 111 -8.55 -7.87 -18.46
C GLN A 111 -7.58 -9.05 -18.38
N ASN A 112 -6.65 -9.04 -17.44
CA ASN A 112 -5.71 -10.12 -17.22
C ASN A 112 -6.19 -11.06 -16.11
N ALA A 113 -6.88 -12.11 -16.50
CA ALA A 113 -7.44 -13.10 -15.56
C ALA A 113 -6.38 -13.84 -14.72
N ASN A 114 -5.09 -13.71 -15.04
CA ASN A 114 -4.01 -14.32 -14.27
C ASN A 114 -3.53 -13.44 -13.11
N LEU A 115 -3.97 -12.19 -13.02
CA LEU A 115 -3.59 -11.31 -11.92
C LEU A 115 -4.59 -11.43 -10.78
N ILE A 116 -4.08 -11.61 -9.57
CA ILE A 116 -4.85 -11.84 -8.36
C ILE A 116 -4.70 -10.62 -7.45
N PRO A 117 -5.79 -9.96 -6.99
CA PRO A 117 -5.70 -8.98 -5.92
C PRO A 117 -4.97 -9.57 -4.71
N TRP A 118 -4.04 -8.82 -4.12
CA TRP A 118 -3.20 -9.36 -3.04
C TRP A 118 -4.02 -9.98 -1.89
N PHE A 119 -5.21 -9.44 -1.63
CA PHE A 119 -6.09 -9.88 -0.56
C PHE A 119 -6.99 -11.08 -0.95
N GLU A 120 -7.01 -11.49 -2.22
CA GLU A 120 -7.73 -12.65 -2.73
C GLU A 120 -6.82 -13.88 -2.89
N VAL A 121 -5.53 -13.76 -2.62
CA VAL A 121 -4.62 -14.90 -2.61
C VAL A 121 -5.09 -15.90 -1.55
N GLU A 122 -5.23 -17.16 -1.93
CA GLU A 122 -5.64 -18.23 -1.01
C GLU A 122 -4.61 -18.45 0.09
N ASN A 123 -5.09 -18.78 1.29
CA ASN A 123 -4.27 -19.12 2.46
C ASN A 123 -3.24 -18.04 2.84
N ARG A 124 -3.63 -16.75 2.77
CA ARG A 124 -2.77 -15.67 3.27
C ARG A 124 -2.44 -15.88 4.75
N GLU A 125 -1.19 -15.68 5.14
CA GLU A 125 -0.71 -15.84 6.52
C GLU A 125 -1.21 -14.74 7.49
N ASN A 126 -1.83 -13.66 6.96
CA ASN A 126 -2.31 -12.49 7.70
C ASN A 126 -3.85 -12.39 7.78
N GLN A 127 -4.57 -13.51 7.70
CA GLN A 127 -6.05 -13.52 7.67
C GLN A 127 -6.71 -13.25 9.03
N GLU A 128 -5.98 -13.43 10.13
CA GLU A 128 -6.55 -13.34 11.48
C GLU A 128 -6.91 -11.90 11.88
N TYR A 129 -6.24 -10.92 11.28
CA TYR A 129 -6.48 -9.50 11.53
C TYR A 129 -7.33 -8.87 10.43
N ARG A 130 -8.11 -7.86 10.82
CA ARG A 130 -8.70 -6.94 9.85
C ARG A 130 -7.59 -6.06 9.29
N ILE A 131 -7.44 -6.01 7.97
CA ILE A 131 -6.49 -5.13 7.30
C ILE A 131 -7.25 -3.97 6.68
N ILE A 132 -6.95 -2.75 7.12
CA ILE A 132 -7.51 -1.51 6.60
C ILE A 132 -6.42 -0.82 5.77
N PHE A 133 -6.74 -0.45 4.53
CA PHE A 133 -5.79 0.15 3.60
C PHE A 133 -6.44 1.18 2.67
N GLY A 134 -5.61 1.92 1.93
CA GLY A 134 -5.98 2.86 0.90
C GLY A 134 -5.29 2.58 -0.42
N HIS A 135 -4.66 3.59 -1.05
CA HIS A 135 -3.81 3.49 -2.23
C HIS A 135 -4.52 3.02 -3.53
N TRP A 136 -5.49 2.16 -3.44
CA TRP A 136 -6.17 1.57 -4.60
C TRP A 136 -7.49 2.29 -4.89
N SER A 137 -7.40 3.55 -5.34
CA SER A 137 -8.57 4.42 -5.55
C SER A 137 -9.61 3.84 -6.53
N THR A 138 -9.18 3.05 -7.52
CA THR A 138 -10.11 2.41 -8.47
C THR A 138 -10.89 1.26 -7.84
N LEU A 139 -10.44 0.68 -6.71
CA LEU A 139 -11.19 -0.31 -5.94
C LEU A 139 -12.38 0.32 -5.22
N GLN A 140 -12.29 1.63 -4.90
CA GLN A 140 -13.28 2.36 -4.12
C GLN A 140 -13.43 1.77 -2.70
N PHE A 141 -14.52 2.08 -2.02
CA PHE A 141 -14.83 1.43 -0.75
C PHE A 141 -15.07 -0.06 -0.98
N TYR A 142 -14.29 -0.87 -0.29
CA TYR A 142 -14.42 -2.33 -0.30
C TYR A 142 -14.32 -2.86 1.13
N SER A 143 -15.23 -3.75 1.53
CA SER A 143 -15.15 -4.40 2.84
C SER A 143 -15.68 -5.83 2.76
N LYS A 144 -14.77 -6.81 2.86
CA LYS A 144 -15.10 -8.24 2.81
C LYS A 144 -13.95 -9.05 3.43
N ASN A 145 -14.27 -10.13 4.14
CA ASN A 145 -13.29 -11.11 4.64
C ASN A 145 -12.11 -10.49 5.40
N ASN A 146 -12.37 -9.64 6.38
CA ASN A 146 -11.36 -8.90 7.15
C ASN A 146 -10.48 -7.94 6.33
N ILE A 147 -10.89 -7.59 5.12
CA ILE A 147 -10.22 -6.61 4.26
C ILE A 147 -11.11 -5.40 4.10
N THR A 148 -10.56 -4.20 4.32
CA THR A 148 -11.29 -2.95 4.13
C THR A 148 -10.42 -1.91 3.41
N CYS A 149 -10.83 -1.52 2.20
CA CYS A 149 -10.23 -0.39 1.49
C CYS A 149 -11.05 0.86 1.76
N LEU A 150 -10.39 1.95 2.19
CA LEU A 150 -11.02 3.24 2.46
C LEU A 150 -10.72 4.29 1.39
N ASP A 151 -10.01 3.94 0.31
CA ASP A 151 -9.68 4.90 -0.75
C ASP A 151 -10.85 5.12 -1.69
N GLY A 152 -11.66 6.11 -1.39
CA GLY A 152 -12.75 6.55 -2.25
C GLY A 152 -12.33 7.47 -3.40
N GLY A 153 -11.03 7.65 -3.65
CA GLY A 153 -10.52 8.50 -4.73
C GLY A 153 -10.76 10.00 -4.53
N CYS A 154 -10.77 10.48 -3.29
CA CYS A 154 -11.09 11.88 -2.96
C CYS A 154 -10.25 12.89 -3.76
N VAL A 155 -8.94 12.65 -3.92
CA VAL A 155 -8.04 13.53 -4.68
C VAL A 155 -8.42 13.60 -6.17
N PHE A 156 -9.10 12.59 -6.69
CA PHE A 156 -9.59 12.49 -8.07
C PHE A 156 -11.05 12.93 -8.23
N GLY A 157 -11.63 13.58 -7.23
CA GLY A 157 -13.02 14.04 -7.24
C GLY A 157 -14.02 12.99 -6.73
N GLY A 158 -13.55 11.90 -6.13
CA GLY A 158 -14.38 10.90 -5.46
C GLY A 158 -14.70 11.29 -4.02
N GLN A 159 -14.58 10.34 -3.08
CA GLN A 159 -15.01 10.52 -1.69
C GLN A 159 -13.84 10.34 -0.70
N LEU A 160 -13.87 11.10 0.38
CA LEU A 160 -13.13 10.82 1.60
C LEU A 160 -14.00 9.91 2.48
N ILE A 161 -13.47 8.73 2.83
CA ILE A 161 -14.20 7.71 3.54
C ILE A 161 -13.56 7.44 4.90
N SER A 162 -14.40 7.29 5.93
CA SER A 162 -13.99 6.85 7.26
C SER A 162 -14.94 5.77 7.78
N ILE A 163 -14.43 4.94 8.68
CA ILE A 163 -15.22 3.95 9.43
C ILE A 163 -14.96 4.11 10.93
N ASP A 164 -15.94 3.72 11.72
CA ASP A 164 -15.77 3.54 13.16
C ASP A 164 -15.13 2.15 13.40
N ILE A 165 -13.98 2.10 14.09
CA ILE A 165 -13.25 0.84 14.30
C ILE A 165 -14.02 -0.14 15.20
N ASP A 166 -14.80 0.39 16.15
CA ASP A 166 -15.67 -0.39 17.05
C ASP A 166 -16.95 -0.85 16.34
N ARG A 167 -17.37 -0.10 15.33
CA ARG A 167 -18.60 -0.34 14.56
C ARG A 167 -18.31 -0.27 13.06
N PRO A 168 -17.61 -1.24 12.47
CA PRO A 168 -17.14 -1.17 11.09
C PRO A 168 -18.23 -1.03 10.02
N SER A 169 -19.48 -1.32 10.38
CA SER A 169 -20.64 -1.05 9.53
C SER A 169 -21.03 0.45 9.47
N MET A 170 -20.54 1.26 10.41
CA MET A 170 -20.72 2.72 10.39
C MET A 170 -19.66 3.34 9.48
N GLN A 171 -20.09 3.67 8.28
CA GLN A 171 -19.28 4.39 7.30
C GLN A 171 -19.77 5.83 7.20
N ILE A 172 -18.82 6.76 7.13
CA ILE A 172 -19.07 8.17 6.78
C ILE A 172 -18.30 8.44 5.49
N ALA A 173 -18.97 8.97 4.48
CA ALA A 173 -18.37 9.36 3.23
C ALA A 173 -18.72 10.82 2.93
N VAL A 174 -17.73 11.60 2.50
CA VAL A 174 -17.87 13.01 2.13
C VAL A 174 -17.33 13.18 0.71
N ASP A 175 -18.15 13.74 -0.17
CA ASP A 175 -17.74 14.02 -1.54
C ASP A 175 -16.63 15.07 -1.58
N ALA A 176 -15.67 14.88 -2.47
CA ALA A 176 -14.65 15.89 -2.73
C ALA A 176 -15.27 17.17 -3.29
N ALA A 177 -14.84 18.33 -2.78
CA ALA A 177 -15.33 19.62 -3.26
C ALA A 177 -14.96 19.88 -4.74
N THR A 178 -13.87 19.27 -5.22
CA THR A 178 -13.37 19.38 -6.59
C THR A 178 -12.45 18.19 -6.91
N ASN A 179 -12.12 18.04 -8.19
CA ASN A 179 -11.06 17.14 -8.62
C ASN A 179 -9.70 17.85 -8.47
N TYR A 180 -8.93 17.46 -7.44
CA TYR A 180 -7.65 18.08 -7.10
C TYR A 180 -6.50 17.60 -7.99
N CYS A 181 -6.61 16.40 -8.56
CA CYS A 181 -5.60 15.80 -9.43
C CYS A 181 -6.28 15.03 -10.57
N PRO A 182 -6.59 15.66 -11.71
CA PRO A 182 -7.16 14.96 -12.85
C PRO A 182 -6.24 13.81 -13.30
N ILE A 183 -6.80 12.63 -13.52
CA ILE A 183 -6.05 11.41 -13.92
C ILE A 183 -5.19 11.68 -15.18
N SER A 184 -5.66 12.54 -16.10
CA SER A 184 -4.92 12.95 -17.29
C SER A 184 -3.59 13.66 -17.00
N LYS A 185 -3.39 14.23 -15.80
CA LYS A 185 -2.12 14.83 -15.39
C LYS A 185 -1.13 13.80 -14.86
N LEU A 186 -1.61 12.74 -14.20
CA LEU A 186 -0.75 11.67 -13.68
C LEU A 186 -0.12 10.84 -14.82
N GLU A 187 -0.85 10.62 -15.89
CA GLU A 187 -0.33 9.90 -17.07
C GLU A 187 0.77 10.69 -17.79
N GLN A 188 0.74 12.03 -17.74
CA GLN A 188 1.76 12.86 -18.39
C GLN A 188 3.05 13.00 -17.57
N GLU A 189 2.99 12.97 -16.24
CA GLU A 189 4.17 13.06 -15.38
C GLU A 189 4.97 11.75 -15.34
N TYR A 190 4.31 10.58 -15.46
CA TYR A 190 4.97 9.27 -15.46
C TYR A 190 5.66 8.91 -16.79
N VAL A 191 5.27 9.50 -17.90
CA VAL A 191 5.89 9.26 -19.23
C VAL A 191 7.18 10.08 -19.40
N GLY A 192 7.38 11.13 -18.60
CA GLY A 192 8.54 12.03 -18.71
C GLY A 192 9.80 11.59 -17.96
N GLU A 193 9.73 10.59 -17.08
CA GLU A 193 10.87 10.18 -16.23
C GLU A 193 11.58 8.89 -16.67
N THR A 194 11.18 8.30 -17.78
CA THR A 194 11.79 7.04 -18.29
C THR A 194 12.91 7.25 -19.34
N ASP A 195 13.20 8.50 -19.74
CA ASP A 195 14.24 8.83 -20.73
C ASP A 195 15.24 9.88 -20.21
N SER A 196 16.03 9.52 -19.17
CA SER A 196 17.30 10.24 -18.91
C SER A 196 18.23 9.42 -18.01
#